data_1ea0208779661d72215bea0a9b6a60a7
#
_entry.id   1ea0208779661d72215bea0a9b6a60a7
#
_cell.length_a   1.000
_cell.length_b   1.000
_cell.length_c   1.000
_cell.angle_alpha   90.00
_cell.angle_beta   90.00
_cell.angle_gamma   90.00
#
_symmetry.space_group_name_H-M   'P 1'
#
loop_
_entity.id
_entity.type
_entity.pdbx_description
1 polymer ?
#
loop_
_entity_poly.entity_id
_entity_poly.type
_entity_poly.pdbx_seq_one_letter_code
_entity_poly.pdbx_strand_id
1 'polypeptide(L)'
;KELGKFGGAMAKLLANPEIKKMIAQQQRALLDPLYGPLFKELGLSPEQIQQFKELLLAQQMKGVEQAGALLGDITTEQDRAERAQMLADLDRQNEEAIKAFLGEEGYPQYQHYRETLGDRMQLNQFHLQLAGGEHPLDSEQQAQLLHIMNEERQALAADFAQLGWVGGQPANPQDLFAAD
;
A
#
# COMPACT_ATOMS: atom_id res chain seq x y z
N LYS A 1 13.70 11.02 -25.10
CA LYS A 1 15.07 10.41 -24.95
C LYS A 1 15.69 10.66 -23.55
N GLU A 2 15.38 11.74 -22.86
CA GLU A 2 15.87 12.03 -21.51
C GLU A 2 15.21 11.14 -20.43
N LEU A 3 13.90 10.88 -20.54
CA LEU A 3 13.17 10.01 -19.58
C LEU A 3 13.70 8.57 -19.58
N GLY A 4 14.03 8.00 -20.74
CA GLY A 4 14.59 6.64 -20.82
C GLY A 4 15.99 6.54 -20.19
N LYS A 5 16.82 7.58 -20.27
CA LYS A 5 18.12 7.63 -19.57
C LYS A 5 17.94 7.69 -18.05
N PHE A 6 16.94 8.45 -17.57
CA PHE A 6 16.62 8.54 -16.14
C PHE A 6 16.09 7.18 -15.61
N GLY A 7 15.20 6.52 -16.38
CA GLY A 7 14.70 5.18 -16.04
C GLY A 7 15.81 4.15 -15.94
N GLY A 8 16.71 4.12 -16.91
CA GLY A 8 17.87 3.21 -16.92
C GLY A 8 18.87 3.49 -15.79
N ALA A 9 19.09 4.74 -15.42
CA ALA A 9 19.93 5.10 -14.27
C ALA A 9 19.29 4.68 -12.95
N MET A 10 17.97 4.90 -12.79
CA MET A 10 17.21 4.48 -11.62
C MET A 10 17.18 2.95 -11.48
N ALA A 11 16.97 2.23 -12.58
CA ALA A 11 17.01 0.76 -12.58
C ALA A 11 18.38 0.22 -12.12
N LYS A 12 19.48 0.81 -12.59
CA LYS A 12 20.84 0.46 -12.13
C LYS A 12 21.07 0.78 -10.65
N LEU A 13 20.54 1.91 -10.17
CA LEU A 13 20.60 2.27 -8.75
C LEU A 13 19.87 1.24 -7.89
N LEU A 14 18.63 0.89 -8.28
CA LEU A 14 17.81 -0.10 -7.57
C LEU A 14 18.37 -1.52 -7.67
N ALA A 15 19.20 -1.83 -8.68
CA ALA A 15 19.89 -3.12 -8.79
C ALA A 15 21.11 -3.23 -7.86
N ASN A 16 21.61 -2.11 -7.31
CA ASN A 16 22.78 -2.10 -6.43
C ASN A 16 22.46 -2.78 -5.09
N PRO A 17 23.23 -3.82 -4.66
CA PRO A 17 22.98 -4.55 -3.42
C PRO A 17 23.01 -3.67 -2.16
N GLU A 18 23.91 -2.68 -2.11
CA GLU A 18 24.01 -1.76 -0.96
C GLU A 18 22.78 -0.84 -0.85
N ILE A 19 22.28 -0.36 -1.98
CA ILE A 19 21.06 0.44 -2.04
C ILE A 19 19.85 -0.39 -1.62
N LYS A 20 19.74 -1.64 -2.12
CA LYS A 20 18.69 -2.58 -1.71
C LYS A 20 18.71 -2.82 -0.21
N LYS A 21 19.89 -3.06 0.36
CA LYS A 21 20.06 -3.27 1.81
C LYS A 21 19.63 -2.04 2.62
N MET A 22 20.00 -0.85 2.17
CA MET A 22 19.60 0.41 2.81
C MET A 22 18.08 0.60 2.75
N ILE A 23 17.46 0.37 1.59
CA ILE A 23 16.01 0.44 1.42
C ILE A 23 15.33 -0.59 2.35
N ALA A 24 15.82 -1.83 2.37
CA ALA A 24 15.27 -2.89 3.22
C ALA A 24 15.34 -2.53 4.72
N GLN A 25 16.45 -1.95 5.17
CA GLN A 25 16.59 -1.49 6.55
C GLN A 25 15.62 -0.36 6.89
N GLN A 26 15.47 0.60 5.99
CA GLN A 26 14.53 1.71 6.15
C GLN A 26 13.08 1.20 6.18
N GLN A 27 12.70 0.34 5.25
CA GLN A 27 11.36 -0.26 5.20
C GLN A 27 11.06 -1.07 6.45
N ARG A 28 12.03 -1.88 6.92
CA ARG A 28 11.88 -2.66 8.15
C ARG A 28 11.59 -1.80 9.37
N ALA A 29 12.24 -0.65 9.49
CA ALA A 29 12.01 0.30 10.59
C ALA A 29 10.60 0.90 10.58
N LEU A 30 9.96 0.97 9.41
CA LEU A 30 8.60 1.49 9.26
C LEU A 30 7.51 0.44 9.58
N LEU A 31 7.83 -0.86 9.58
CA LEU A 31 6.85 -1.91 9.81
C LEU A 31 6.25 -1.88 11.22
N ASP A 32 7.05 -1.57 12.25
CA ASP A 32 6.56 -1.49 13.62
C ASP A 32 5.54 -0.37 13.85
N PRO A 33 5.80 0.88 13.46
CA PRO A 33 4.81 1.94 13.61
C PRO A 33 3.59 1.74 12.71
N LEU A 34 3.76 1.13 11.52
CA LEU A 34 2.65 0.93 10.58
C LEU A 34 1.76 -0.25 10.95
N TYR A 35 2.33 -1.38 11.37
CA TYR A 35 1.61 -2.63 11.57
C TYR A 35 1.56 -3.09 13.03
N GLY A 36 2.19 -2.37 13.96
CA GLY A 36 2.18 -2.70 15.39
C GLY A 36 0.79 -2.90 15.99
N PRO A 37 -0.21 -2.04 15.69
CA PRO A 37 -1.58 -2.27 16.12
C PRO A 37 -2.16 -3.58 15.57
N LEU A 38 -1.95 -3.89 14.29
CA LEU A 38 -2.41 -5.13 13.68
C LEU A 38 -1.79 -6.37 14.33
N PHE A 39 -0.49 -6.34 14.66
CA PHE A 39 0.17 -7.46 15.34
C PHE A 39 -0.50 -7.79 16.67
N LYS A 40 -0.97 -6.76 17.39
CA LYS A 40 -1.71 -6.91 18.65
C LYS A 40 -3.13 -7.41 18.42
N GLU A 41 -3.83 -6.88 17.42
CA GLU A 41 -5.19 -7.31 17.04
C GLU A 41 -5.21 -8.79 16.65
N LEU A 42 -4.19 -9.24 15.90
CA LEU A 42 -4.03 -10.65 15.49
C LEU A 42 -3.49 -11.56 16.61
N GLY A 43 -3.06 -11.02 17.75
CA GLY A 43 -2.49 -11.80 18.85
C GLY A 43 -1.22 -12.59 18.49
N LEU A 44 -0.39 -12.05 17.57
CA LEU A 44 0.80 -12.75 17.10
C LEU A 44 1.88 -12.83 18.18
N SER A 45 2.54 -14.00 18.27
CA SER A 45 3.73 -14.15 19.11
C SER A 45 4.89 -13.32 18.57
N PRO A 46 5.94 -13.02 19.39
CA PRO A 46 7.12 -12.31 18.94
C PRO A 46 7.79 -12.95 17.71
N GLU A 47 7.83 -14.29 17.66
CA GLU A 47 8.38 -15.04 16.53
C GLU A 47 7.52 -14.87 15.27
N GLN A 48 6.19 -14.95 15.42
CA GLN A 48 5.26 -14.72 14.33
C GLN A 48 5.32 -13.27 13.81
N ILE A 49 5.48 -12.30 14.69
CA ILE A 49 5.68 -10.89 14.30
C ILE A 49 6.93 -10.75 13.43
N GLN A 50 8.05 -11.38 13.81
CA GLN A 50 9.27 -11.33 13.00
C GLN A 50 9.07 -11.99 11.63
N GLN A 51 8.45 -13.16 11.57
CA GLN A 51 8.16 -13.86 10.32
C GLN A 51 7.23 -13.02 9.42
N PHE A 52 6.21 -12.40 10.00
CA PHE A 52 5.29 -11.55 9.25
C PHE A 52 5.98 -10.29 8.71
N LYS A 53 6.86 -9.66 9.50
CA LYS A 53 7.69 -8.53 9.03
C LYS A 53 8.60 -8.93 7.87
N GLU A 54 9.23 -10.10 7.92
CA GLU A 54 10.05 -10.60 6.80
C GLU A 54 9.20 -10.83 5.55
N LEU A 55 7.99 -11.34 5.70
CA LEU A 55 7.05 -11.54 4.59
C LEU A 55 6.65 -10.20 3.96
N LEU A 56 6.26 -9.21 4.78
CA LEU A 56 5.90 -7.86 4.31
C LEU A 56 7.11 -7.16 3.65
N LEU A 57 8.29 -7.29 4.23
CA LEU A 57 9.52 -6.74 3.68
C LEU A 57 9.87 -7.38 2.32
N ALA A 58 9.78 -8.70 2.22
CA ALA A 58 10.02 -9.42 0.97
C ALA A 58 9.05 -8.97 -0.13
N GLN A 59 7.79 -8.75 0.22
CA GLN A 59 6.78 -8.20 -0.68
C GLN A 59 7.16 -6.81 -1.18
N GLN A 60 7.53 -5.91 -0.28
CA GLN A 60 7.94 -4.54 -0.64
C GLN A 60 9.20 -4.53 -1.51
N MET A 61 10.19 -5.38 -1.18
CA MET A 61 11.43 -5.46 -1.94
C MET A 61 11.23 -6.04 -3.34
N LYS A 62 10.34 -7.02 -3.53
CA LYS A 62 9.95 -7.49 -4.86
C LYS A 62 9.34 -6.35 -5.69
N GLY A 63 8.48 -5.51 -5.10
CA GLY A 63 7.94 -4.33 -5.74
C GLY A 63 9.03 -3.35 -6.19
N VAL A 64 10.04 -3.10 -5.35
CA VAL A 64 11.20 -2.24 -5.69
C VAL A 64 12.02 -2.84 -6.83
N GLU A 65 12.29 -4.15 -6.82
CA GLU A 65 13.02 -4.84 -7.88
C GLU A 65 12.31 -4.77 -9.22
N GLN A 66 11.00 -4.94 -9.20
CA GLN A 66 10.19 -4.87 -10.42
C GLN A 66 9.96 -3.45 -10.89
N ALA A 67 9.87 -2.46 -9.98
CA ALA A 67 9.82 -1.05 -10.37
C ALA A 67 11.03 -0.67 -11.23
N GLY A 68 12.22 -1.20 -10.94
CA GLY A 68 13.40 -1.06 -11.78
C GLY A 68 13.22 -1.63 -13.20
N ALA A 69 12.59 -2.79 -13.30
CA ALA A 69 12.27 -3.41 -14.60
C ALA A 69 11.12 -2.67 -15.31
N LEU A 70 10.19 -2.06 -14.56
CA LEU A 70 9.05 -1.30 -15.08
C LEU A 70 9.45 0.09 -15.61
N LEU A 71 10.59 0.64 -15.19
CA LEU A 71 11.13 1.92 -15.68
C LEU A 71 11.81 1.83 -17.05
N GLY A 72 11.91 0.63 -17.64
CA GLY A 72 12.32 0.45 -19.04
C GLY A 72 11.30 1.05 -20.01
N ASP A 73 11.73 1.31 -21.25
CA ASP A 73 10.88 1.94 -22.27
C ASP A 73 9.61 1.10 -22.55
N ILE A 74 8.44 1.65 -22.23
CA ILE A 74 7.15 1.11 -22.66
C ILE A 74 6.89 1.67 -24.07
N THR A 75 7.12 0.86 -25.07
CA THR A 75 6.97 1.29 -26.45
C THR A 75 5.72 0.75 -27.11
N THR A 76 5.16 -0.34 -26.62
CA THR A 76 4.01 -1.02 -27.24
C THR A 76 2.88 -1.28 -26.24
N GLU A 77 1.67 -1.48 -26.77
CA GLU A 77 0.50 -1.92 -25.99
C GLU A 77 0.72 -3.31 -25.37
N GLN A 78 1.48 -4.15 -26.05
CA GLN A 78 1.85 -5.48 -25.58
C GLN A 78 2.75 -5.39 -24.34
N ASP A 79 3.74 -4.48 -24.31
CA ASP A 79 4.59 -4.23 -23.13
C ASP A 79 3.75 -3.82 -21.90
N ARG A 80 2.68 -3.02 -22.12
CA ARG A 80 1.76 -2.61 -21.05
C ARG A 80 0.96 -3.79 -20.51
N ALA A 81 0.42 -4.64 -21.40
CA ALA A 81 -0.36 -5.80 -21.02
C ALA A 81 0.49 -6.82 -20.27
N GLU A 82 1.70 -7.12 -20.73
CA GLU A 82 2.62 -8.02 -20.05
C GLU A 82 3.02 -7.52 -18.66
N ARG A 83 3.23 -6.22 -18.51
CA ARG A 83 3.52 -5.61 -17.20
C ARG A 83 2.34 -5.64 -16.26
N ALA A 84 1.13 -5.34 -16.76
CA ALA A 84 -0.08 -5.42 -15.95
C ALA A 84 -0.29 -6.84 -15.43
N GLN A 85 -0.06 -7.84 -16.26
CA GLN A 85 -0.16 -9.24 -15.87
C GLN A 85 0.92 -9.64 -14.86
N MET A 86 2.16 -9.20 -15.06
CA MET A 86 3.26 -9.44 -14.10
C MET A 86 2.95 -8.85 -12.72
N LEU A 87 2.40 -7.62 -12.67
CA LEU A 87 2.01 -6.98 -11.40
C LEU A 87 0.86 -7.74 -10.73
N ALA A 88 -0.16 -8.13 -11.50
CA ALA A 88 -1.29 -8.91 -10.97
C ALA A 88 -0.86 -10.28 -10.43
N ASP A 89 0.05 -10.96 -11.12
CA ASP A 89 0.60 -12.24 -10.66
C ASP A 89 1.43 -12.08 -9.38
N LEU A 90 2.18 -10.99 -9.26
CA LEU A 90 2.93 -10.68 -8.06
C LEU A 90 2.01 -10.40 -6.87
N ASP A 91 0.99 -9.57 -7.07
CA ASP A 91 0.03 -9.24 -6.03
C ASP A 91 -0.67 -10.51 -5.54
N ARG A 92 -1.09 -11.39 -6.46
CA ARG A 92 -1.69 -12.68 -6.10
C ARG A 92 -0.74 -13.55 -5.28
N GLN A 93 0.51 -13.72 -5.70
CA GLN A 93 1.50 -14.51 -4.95
C GLN A 93 1.75 -13.95 -3.54
N ASN A 94 1.79 -12.63 -3.40
CA ASN A 94 1.97 -11.98 -2.13
C ASN A 94 0.75 -12.18 -1.21
N GLU A 95 -0.46 -12.05 -1.77
CA GLU A 95 -1.71 -12.29 -1.03
C GLU A 95 -1.82 -13.74 -0.57
N GLU A 96 -1.51 -14.71 -1.44
CA GLU A 96 -1.50 -16.13 -1.10
C GLU A 96 -0.51 -16.44 0.04
N ALA A 97 0.69 -15.84 0.02
CA ALA A 97 1.68 -16.03 1.06
C ALA A 97 1.23 -15.46 2.42
N ILE A 98 0.62 -14.28 2.41
CA ILE A 98 0.07 -13.66 3.63
C ILE A 98 -1.13 -14.46 4.14
N LYS A 99 -2.02 -14.89 3.26
CA LYS A 99 -3.17 -15.73 3.62
C LYS A 99 -2.72 -17.06 4.22
N ALA A 100 -1.71 -17.71 3.65
CA ALA A 100 -1.14 -18.94 4.18
C ALA A 100 -0.53 -18.75 5.57
N PHE A 101 0.08 -17.58 5.83
CA PHE A 101 0.68 -17.26 7.13
C PHE A 101 -0.36 -16.94 8.21
N LEU A 102 -1.37 -16.11 7.88
CA LEU A 102 -2.37 -15.62 8.83
C LEU A 102 -3.57 -16.58 9.01
N GLY A 103 -3.77 -17.49 8.06
CA GLY A 103 -4.93 -18.37 8.03
C GLY A 103 -6.22 -17.66 7.63
N GLU A 104 -7.33 -18.41 7.64
CA GLU A 104 -8.64 -17.91 7.19
C GLU A 104 -9.23 -16.83 8.12
N GLU A 105 -8.86 -16.82 9.40
CA GLU A 105 -9.37 -15.86 10.38
C GLU A 105 -8.54 -14.56 10.40
N GLY A 106 -7.23 -14.65 10.29
CA GLY A 106 -6.33 -13.48 10.36
C GLY A 106 -6.25 -12.70 9.05
N TYR A 107 -6.42 -13.37 7.91
CA TYR A 107 -6.30 -12.74 6.61
C TYR A 107 -7.35 -11.64 6.36
N PRO A 108 -8.64 -11.81 6.65
CA PRO A 108 -9.63 -10.73 6.54
C PRO A 108 -9.31 -9.53 7.41
N GLN A 109 -8.78 -9.74 8.62
CA GLN A 109 -8.35 -8.65 9.50
C GLN A 109 -7.19 -7.87 8.88
N TYR A 110 -6.22 -8.55 8.30
CA TYR A 110 -5.12 -7.91 7.56
C TYR A 110 -5.63 -7.11 6.35
N GLN A 111 -6.56 -7.66 5.57
CA GLN A 111 -7.15 -6.94 4.43
C GLN A 111 -7.83 -5.66 4.87
N HIS A 112 -8.71 -5.74 5.87
CA HIS A 112 -9.38 -4.57 6.43
C HIS A 112 -8.39 -3.55 7.00
N TYR A 113 -7.34 -4.01 7.68
CA TYR A 113 -6.28 -3.14 8.19
C TYR A 113 -5.56 -2.41 7.05
N ARG A 114 -5.21 -3.11 5.98
CA ARG A 114 -4.53 -2.55 4.80
C ARG A 114 -5.40 -1.51 4.09
N GLU A 115 -6.69 -1.76 3.96
CA GLU A 115 -7.65 -0.82 3.37
C GLU A 115 -7.78 0.48 4.18
N THR A 116 -7.71 0.38 5.50
CA THR A 116 -7.82 1.52 6.42
C THR A 116 -6.46 2.13 6.81
N LEU A 117 -5.34 1.62 6.28
CA LEU A 117 -4.00 2.07 6.69
C LEU A 117 -3.77 3.57 6.46
N GLY A 118 -4.26 4.11 5.34
CA GLY A 118 -4.19 5.54 5.03
C GLY A 118 -4.95 6.38 6.06
N ASP A 119 -6.16 5.96 6.40
CA ASP A 119 -7.01 6.62 7.38
C ASP A 119 -6.37 6.56 8.80
N ARG A 120 -5.79 5.40 9.15
CA ARG A 120 -5.04 5.21 10.41
C ARG A 120 -3.81 6.11 10.51
N MET A 121 -3.08 6.31 9.41
CA MET A 121 -1.94 7.23 9.37
C MET A 121 -2.37 8.69 9.56
N GLN A 122 -3.44 9.12 8.89
CA GLN A 122 -3.99 10.46 9.07
C GLN A 122 -4.50 10.68 10.50
N LEU A 123 -5.22 9.69 11.03
CA LEU A 123 -5.73 9.73 12.40
C LEU A 123 -4.59 9.82 13.43
N ASN A 124 -3.52 9.05 13.24
CA ASN A 124 -2.34 9.11 14.11
C ASN A 124 -1.66 10.48 14.05
N GLN A 125 -1.52 11.06 12.87
CA GLN A 125 -0.98 12.41 12.71
C GLN A 125 -1.86 13.45 13.40
N PHE A 126 -3.18 13.33 13.28
CA PHE A 126 -4.14 14.19 13.96
C PHE A 126 -4.08 14.02 15.48
N HIS A 127 -4.02 12.77 15.95
CA HIS A 127 -3.84 12.47 17.38
C HIS A 127 -2.56 13.11 17.96
N LEU A 128 -1.43 13.05 17.23
CA LEU A 128 -0.19 13.68 17.66
C LEU A 128 -0.29 15.21 17.73
N GLN A 129 -1.04 15.84 16.83
CA GLN A 129 -1.30 17.28 16.90
C GLN A 129 -2.15 17.67 18.11
N LEU A 130 -3.11 16.83 18.48
CA LEU A 130 -3.98 17.04 19.64
C LEU A 130 -3.37 16.57 20.97
N ALA A 131 -2.35 15.73 20.96
CA ALA A 131 -1.72 15.18 22.16
C ALA A 131 -1.11 16.24 23.09
N GLY A 132 -0.79 17.43 22.57
CA GLY A 132 -0.36 18.61 23.33
C GLY A 132 -1.50 19.52 23.79
N GLY A 133 -2.75 19.21 23.44
CA GLY A 133 -3.94 19.99 23.79
C GLY A 133 -4.61 19.55 25.10
N GLU A 134 -5.64 20.30 25.50
CA GLU A 134 -6.40 20.03 26.74
C GLU A 134 -7.26 18.76 26.65
N HIS A 135 -7.55 18.28 25.41
CA HIS A 135 -8.44 17.14 25.14
C HIS A 135 -7.85 16.22 24.06
N PRO A 136 -6.88 15.33 24.41
CA PRO A 136 -6.40 14.32 23.47
C PRO A 136 -7.52 13.32 23.17
N LEU A 137 -7.54 12.80 21.94
CA LEU A 137 -8.49 11.75 21.53
C LEU A 137 -8.24 10.48 22.34
N ASP A 138 -9.29 9.95 22.97
CA ASP A 138 -9.24 8.63 23.58
C ASP A 138 -9.37 7.50 22.53
N SER A 139 -9.20 6.25 22.96
CA SER A 139 -9.20 5.09 22.07
C SER A 139 -10.56 4.84 21.41
N GLU A 140 -11.65 5.17 22.08
CA GLU A 140 -13.01 5.01 21.56
C GLU A 140 -13.30 6.05 20.47
N GLN A 141 -12.92 7.30 20.73
CA GLN A 141 -13.03 8.40 19.76
C GLN A 141 -12.17 8.13 18.51
N GLN A 142 -10.96 7.58 18.68
CA GLN A 142 -10.11 7.17 17.56
C GLN A 142 -10.77 6.06 16.72
N ALA A 143 -11.36 5.05 17.36
CA ALA A 143 -12.05 3.98 16.67
C ALA A 143 -13.30 4.47 15.91
N GLN A 144 -14.09 5.34 16.52
CA GLN A 144 -15.27 5.96 15.89
C GLN A 144 -14.87 6.82 14.70
N LEU A 145 -13.82 7.63 14.82
CA LEU A 145 -13.33 8.48 13.75
C LEU A 145 -12.80 7.65 12.58
N LEU A 146 -12.07 6.58 12.85
CA LEU A 146 -11.60 5.65 11.83
C LEU A 146 -12.76 5.00 11.07
N HIS A 147 -13.81 4.61 11.80
CA HIS A 147 -15.01 4.03 11.19
C HIS A 147 -15.69 5.03 10.24
N ILE A 148 -15.91 6.26 10.69
CA ILE A 148 -16.50 7.34 9.87
C ILE A 148 -15.64 7.61 8.63
N MET A 149 -14.33 7.75 8.79
CA MET A 149 -13.41 7.99 7.66
C MET A 149 -13.48 6.86 6.62
N ASN A 150 -13.59 5.61 7.06
CA ASN A 150 -13.71 4.47 6.17
C ASN A 150 -15.07 4.45 5.44
N GLU A 151 -16.18 4.73 6.14
CA GLU A 151 -17.52 4.82 5.54
C GLU A 151 -17.59 5.94 4.49
N GLU A 152 -17.11 7.12 4.81
CA GLU A 152 -17.08 8.26 3.89
C GLU A 152 -16.22 7.98 2.65
N ARG A 153 -15.07 7.33 2.83
CA ARG A 153 -14.21 6.94 1.72
C ARG A 153 -14.89 5.90 0.81
N GLN A 154 -15.61 4.94 1.38
CA GLN A 154 -16.35 3.94 0.61
C GLN A 154 -17.54 4.58 -0.13
N ALA A 155 -18.27 5.48 0.52
CA ALA A 155 -19.36 6.23 -0.09
C ALA A 155 -18.87 7.07 -1.28
N LEU A 156 -17.77 7.82 -1.07
CA LEU A 156 -17.15 8.62 -2.11
C LEU A 156 -16.65 7.77 -3.28
N ALA A 157 -16.04 6.61 -3.01
CA ALA A 157 -15.61 5.69 -4.05
C ALA A 157 -16.80 5.13 -4.86
N ALA A 158 -17.92 4.84 -4.20
CA ALA A 158 -19.16 4.41 -4.86
C ALA A 158 -19.76 5.51 -5.75
N ASP A 159 -19.76 6.76 -5.27
CA ASP A 159 -20.21 7.92 -6.04
C ASP A 159 -19.35 8.16 -7.28
N PHE A 160 -18.01 8.08 -7.12
CA PHE A 160 -17.10 8.17 -8.26
C PHE A 160 -17.29 7.03 -9.26
N ALA A 161 -17.54 5.81 -8.80
CA ALA A 161 -17.82 4.67 -9.67
C ALA A 161 -19.11 4.89 -10.48
N GLN A 162 -20.17 5.48 -9.88
CA GLN A 162 -21.40 5.83 -10.56
C GLN A 162 -21.18 6.92 -11.64
N LEU A 163 -20.24 7.83 -11.40
CA LEU A 163 -19.83 8.86 -12.36
C LEU A 163 -18.85 8.34 -13.44
N GLY A 164 -18.56 7.03 -13.47
CA GLY A 164 -17.59 6.44 -14.41
C GLY A 164 -16.14 6.72 -14.03
N TRP A 165 -15.86 7.01 -12.76
CA TRP A 165 -14.51 7.25 -12.26
C TRP A 165 -14.02 6.02 -11.50
N VAL A 166 -12.84 5.55 -11.84
CA VAL A 166 -12.19 4.42 -11.16
C VAL A 166 -10.82 4.87 -10.65
N GLY A 167 -10.57 4.68 -9.34
CA GLY A 167 -9.30 5.07 -8.73
C GLY A 167 -8.97 6.56 -8.78
N GLY A 168 -10.01 7.43 -8.82
CA GLY A 168 -9.85 8.88 -8.91
C GLY A 168 -9.53 9.40 -10.32
N GLN A 169 -9.66 8.56 -11.34
CA GLN A 169 -9.53 8.91 -12.75
C GLN A 169 -10.79 8.48 -13.53
N PRO A 170 -11.20 9.24 -14.57
CA PRO A 170 -12.32 8.81 -15.42
C PRO A 170 -11.97 7.50 -16.12
N ALA A 171 -12.92 6.56 -16.13
CA ALA A 171 -12.75 5.25 -16.78
C ALA A 171 -12.47 5.40 -18.28
N ASN A 172 -12.94 6.49 -18.89
CA ASN A 172 -12.62 6.87 -20.26
C ASN A 172 -12.10 8.32 -20.28
N PRO A 173 -10.83 8.56 -20.66
CA PRO A 173 -10.27 9.91 -20.75
C PRO A 173 -11.00 10.86 -21.70
N GLN A 174 -11.83 10.34 -22.61
CA GLN A 174 -12.62 11.16 -23.53
C GLN A 174 -13.84 11.81 -22.86
N ASP A 175 -14.30 11.25 -21.71
CA ASP A 175 -15.43 11.79 -20.97
C ASP A 175 -15.07 13.09 -20.21
N LEU A 176 -13.78 13.36 -20.01
CA LEU A 176 -13.29 14.63 -19.45
C LEU A 176 -13.61 15.86 -20.34
N PHE A 177 -13.83 15.65 -21.63
CA PHE A 177 -14.05 16.70 -22.63
C PHE A 177 -15.48 16.71 -23.21
N ALA A 178 -16.36 15.85 -22.73
CA ALA A 178 -17.73 15.71 -23.19
C ALA A 178 -18.75 16.52 -22.38
N ALA A 179 -18.32 17.31 -21.41
CA ALA A 179 -19.17 18.19 -20.60
C ALA A 179 -19.06 19.63 -21.11
N ASP A 180 -19.79 19.92 -22.20
CA ASP A 180 -20.23 21.26 -22.60
C ASP A 180 -21.75 21.25 -22.88
#